data_3b152585d638f337386a8cc659124566
#
_entry.id   3b152585d638f337386a8cc659124566
#
_cell.length_a   1.000
_cell.length_b   1.000
_cell.length_c   1.000
_cell.angle_alpha   90.00
_cell.angle_beta   90.00
_cell.angle_gamma   90.00
#
_symmetry.space_group_name_H-M   'P 1'
#
loop_
_entity.id
_entity.type
_entity.pdbx_description
1 polymer ?
#
loop_
_entity_poly.entity_id
_entity_poly.type
_entity_poly.pdbx_seq_one_letter_code
_entity_poly.pdbx_strand_id
1 'polypeptide(L)'
;MDKIPIILTGPPGCGKSYWIQKHAEQIKKQLFVCPCRKDRTLRDGRQKLHIWARRTEPAILWLEGADDLTPEAQAFLRRILETHAQDVLFILECRDAGRLQEPIRSRCIIKKMYQPKWIELDDYLTKTFNGINNEEIKNYLKKNEYSYRRAKQCAFLQIQYPELWKQTIEHRELETEALKNQSADNLINYIKNAYNPEILINQHLSNEKLLKDYGKCTEISGSLWAFLGSALYEASTTSQNEEE
;
A
#
# COMPACT_ATOMS: atom_id res chain seq x y z
N MET A 1 -6.90 16.52 -29.98
CA MET A 1 -6.12 16.84 -28.78
C MET A 1 -5.40 15.57 -28.33
N ASP A 2 -4.08 15.60 -28.35
CA ASP A 2 -3.25 14.47 -27.89
C ASP A 2 -3.57 14.15 -26.44
N LYS A 3 -3.82 12.89 -26.14
CA LYS A 3 -4.11 12.46 -24.77
C LYS A 3 -2.81 12.33 -24.01
N ILE A 4 -2.55 13.32 -23.15
CA ILE A 4 -1.36 13.30 -22.30
C ILE A 4 -1.45 12.10 -21.34
N PRO A 5 -0.42 11.24 -21.30
CA PRO A 5 -0.37 10.12 -20.37
C PRO A 5 -0.53 10.56 -18.91
N ILE A 6 -1.11 9.71 -18.07
CA ILE A 6 -1.37 9.98 -16.66
C ILE A 6 -0.55 9.04 -15.79
N ILE A 7 0.19 9.56 -14.84
CA ILE A 7 0.74 8.81 -13.70
C ILE A 7 -0.25 8.93 -12.54
N LEU A 8 -0.86 7.79 -12.17
CA LEU A 8 -1.74 7.70 -11.02
C LEU A 8 -0.97 7.13 -9.83
N THR A 9 -0.60 7.97 -8.87
CA THR A 9 0.24 7.59 -7.73
C THR A 9 -0.50 7.71 -6.41
N GLY A 10 -0.13 6.88 -5.43
CA GLY A 10 -0.68 6.90 -4.08
C GLY A 10 -0.54 5.58 -3.33
N PRO A 11 -0.88 5.56 -2.03
CA PRO A 11 -0.70 4.39 -1.17
C PRO A 11 -1.50 3.17 -1.66
N PRO A 12 -1.10 1.95 -1.26
CA PRO A 12 -1.86 0.74 -1.58
C PRO A 12 -3.27 0.80 -0.95
N GLY A 13 -4.27 0.35 -1.72
CA GLY A 13 -5.66 0.29 -1.25
C GLY A 13 -6.43 1.61 -1.24
N CYS A 14 -5.87 2.72 -1.77
CA CYS A 14 -6.58 4.01 -1.88
C CYS A 14 -7.56 4.12 -3.06
N GLY A 15 -7.75 3.04 -3.84
CA GLY A 15 -8.75 3.00 -4.91
C GLY A 15 -8.22 3.30 -6.32
N LYS A 16 -6.89 3.34 -6.57
CA LYS A 16 -6.30 3.63 -7.90
C LYS A 16 -6.87 2.74 -9.01
N SER A 17 -6.77 1.44 -8.85
CA SER A 17 -7.24 0.47 -9.84
C SER A 17 -8.76 0.59 -10.08
N TYR A 18 -9.54 0.81 -9.03
CA TYR A 18 -10.97 1.06 -9.12
C TYR A 18 -11.26 2.35 -9.93
N TRP A 19 -10.52 3.42 -9.66
CA TRP A 19 -10.67 4.66 -10.41
C TRP A 19 -10.39 4.47 -11.90
N ILE A 20 -9.35 3.70 -12.27
CA ILE A 20 -9.00 3.42 -13.68
C ILE A 20 -10.13 2.66 -14.37
N GLN A 21 -10.65 1.62 -13.73
CA GLN A 21 -11.76 0.81 -14.27
C GLN A 21 -13.01 1.66 -14.46
N LYS A 22 -13.40 2.42 -13.44
CA LYS A 22 -14.57 3.32 -13.52
C LYS A 22 -14.39 4.40 -14.57
N HIS A 23 -13.20 4.96 -14.71
CA HIS A 23 -12.90 5.94 -15.74
C HIS A 23 -13.05 5.32 -17.14
N ALA A 24 -12.56 4.10 -17.36
CA ALA A 24 -12.70 3.39 -18.63
C ALA A 24 -14.19 3.13 -18.99
N GLU A 25 -14.99 2.70 -18.00
CA GLU A 25 -16.44 2.49 -18.14
C GLU A 25 -17.16 3.80 -18.53
N GLN A 26 -16.87 4.89 -17.80
CA GLN A 26 -17.51 6.20 -18.03
C GLN A 26 -17.27 6.75 -19.43
N ILE A 27 -16.04 6.61 -19.94
CA ILE A 27 -15.70 7.09 -21.28
C ILE A 27 -15.91 6.03 -22.36
N LYS A 28 -16.45 4.86 -21.98
CA LYS A 28 -16.77 3.73 -22.89
C LYS A 28 -15.59 3.32 -23.77
N LYS A 29 -14.40 3.25 -23.21
CA LYS A 29 -13.19 2.85 -23.91
C LYS A 29 -12.73 1.47 -23.50
N GLN A 30 -12.16 0.73 -24.44
CA GLN A 30 -11.55 -0.56 -24.18
C GLN A 30 -10.35 -0.40 -23.25
N LEU A 31 -10.26 -1.22 -22.19
CA LEU A 31 -9.18 -1.22 -21.21
C LEU A 31 -8.25 -2.40 -21.46
N PHE A 32 -6.97 -2.12 -21.71
CA PHE A 32 -5.90 -3.11 -21.79
C PHE A 32 -5.01 -3.00 -20.56
N VAL A 33 -4.77 -4.11 -19.90
CA VAL A 33 -3.98 -4.16 -18.67
C VAL A 33 -2.63 -4.81 -18.92
N CYS A 34 -1.55 -4.10 -18.57
CA CYS A 34 -0.18 -4.60 -18.55
C CYS A 34 0.29 -4.75 -17.10
N PRO A 35 0.36 -5.97 -16.54
CA PRO A 35 0.75 -6.20 -15.15
C PRO A 35 2.27 -6.11 -14.98
N CYS A 36 2.81 -4.91 -14.83
CA CYS A 36 4.26 -4.65 -14.74
C CYS A 36 4.92 -5.33 -13.54
N ARG A 37 4.19 -5.63 -12.48
CA ARG A 37 4.73 -6.37 -11.32
C ARG A 37 5.06 -7.82 -11.65
N LYS A 38 4.33 -8.44 -12.58
CA LYS A 38 4.57 -9.82 -13.03
C LYS A 38 5.68 -9.88 -14.08
N ASP A 39 5.76 -8.86 -14.94
CA ASP A 39 6.75 -8.74 -16.01
C ASP A 39 7.50 -7.39 -15.90
N ARG A 40 8.42 -7.30 -14.93
CA ARG A 40 9.18 -6.08 -14.63
C ARG A 40 10.12 -5.65 -15.76
N THR A 41 10.49 -6.58 -16.63
CA THR A 41 11.36 -6.35 -17.78
C THR A 41 10.59 -6.04 -19.05
N LEU A 42 9.27 -6.16 -19.01
CA LEU A 42 8.38 -6.12 -20.18
C LEU A 42 8.80 -7.12 -21.28
N ARG A 43 9.35 -8.28 -20.90
CA ARG A 43 9.81 -9.28 -21.85
C ARG A 43 8.67 -9.79 -22.73
N ASP A 44 7.57 -10.18 -22.10
CA ASP A 44 6.38 -10.70 -22.78
C ASP A 44 5.41 -9.59 -23.19
N GLY A 45 5.47 -8.46 -22.48
CA GLY A 45 4.60 -7.30 -22.68
C GLY A 45 4.97 -6.41 -23.87
N ARG A 46 6.22 -6.44 -24.37
CA ARG A 46 6.72 -5.50 -25.40
C ARG A 46 5.89 -5.49 -26.68
N GLN A 47 5.70 -6.65 -27.27
CA GLN A 47 4.93 -6.75 -28.54
C GLN A 47 3.49 -6.30 -28.33
N LYS A 48 2.84 -6.73 -27.24
CA LYS A 48 1.48 -6.33 -26.92
C LYS A 48 1.36 -4.81 -26.75
N LEU A 49 2.29 -4.19 -26.02
CA LEU A 49 2.32 -2.74 -25.82
C LEU A 49 2.52 -2.00 -27.15
N HIS A 50 3.38 -2.49 -28.04
CA HIS A 50 3.53 -1.91 -29.37
C HIS A 50 2.25 -1.96 -30.20
N ILE A 51 1.56 -3.09 -30.21
CA ILE A 51 0.30 -3.27 -30.95
C ILE A 51 -0.77 -2.36 -30.36
N TRP A 52 -0.92 -2.37 -29.03
CA TRP A 52 -1.95 -1.58 -28.34
C TRP A 52 -1.72 -0.07 -28.45
N ALA A 53 -0.46 0.37 -28.38
CA ALA A 53 -0.10 1.79 -28.46
C ALA A 53 -0.35 2.41 -29.85
N ARG A 54 -0.42 1.60 -30.90
CA ARG A 54 -0.61 2.04 -32.29
C ARG A 54 -2.03 1.80 -32.82
N ARG A 55 -2.95 1.44 -31.94
CA ARG A 55 -4.35 1.23 -32.34
C ARG A 55 -4.99 2.53 -32.84
N THR A 56 -5.81 2.39 -33.84
CA THR A 56 -6.66 3.48 -34.36
C THR A 56 -7.95 3.64 -33.56
N GLU A 57 -8.36 2.60 -32.82
CA GLU A 57 -9.54 2.64 -31.97
C GLU A 57 -9.22 3.22 -30.60
N PRO A 58 -10.13 4.06 -30.03
CA PRO A 58 -9.94 4.66 -28.73
C PRO A 58 -9.79 3.63 -27.61
N ALA A 59 -8.68 3.68 -26.87
CA ALA A 59 -8.37 2.72 -25.82
C ALA A 59 -7.67 3.36 -24.62
N ILE A 60 -7.69 2.66 -23.48
CA ILE A 60 -6.86 2.94 -22.31
C ILE A 60 -5.85 1.82 -22.17
N LEU A 61 -4.58 2.16 -22.04
CA LEU A 61 -3.50 1.25 -21.66
C LEU A 61 -3.12 1.49 -20.21
N TRP A 62 -3.48 0.55 -19.36
CA TRP A 62 -3.17 0.58 -17.94
C TRP A 62 -1.93 -0.26 -17.64
N LEU A 63 -0.84 0.40 -17.21
CA LEU A 63 0.37 -0.24 -16.72
C LEU A 63 0.25 -0.35 -15.19
N GLU A 64 -0.09 -1.54 -14.69
CA GLU A 64 -0.28 -1.82 -13.28
C GLU A 64 1.06 -2.02 -12.57
N GLY A 65 1.41 -1.12 -11.65
CA GLY A 65 2.67 -1.17 -10.91
C GLY A 65 3.87 -0.76 -11.76
N ALA A 66 3.74 0.33 -12.52
CA ALA A 66 4.78 0.83 -13.40
C ALA A 66 6.09 1.22 -12.67
N ASP A 67 6.00 1.53 -11.37
CA ASP A 67 7.14 1.81 -10.49
C ASP A 67 8.01 0.57 -10.17
N ASP A 68 7.54 -0.63 -10.53
CA ASP A 68 8.31 -1.87 -10.38
C ASP A 68 9.10 -2.27 -11.65
N LEU A 69 8.97 -1.50 -12.76
CA LEU A 69 9.70 -1.73 -14.00
C LEU A 69 11.20 -1.49 -13.84
N THR A 70 12.01 -2.34 -14.50
CA THR A 70 13.47 -2.14 -14.58
C THR A 70 13.82 -0.88 -15.37
N PRO A 71 15.02 -0.30 -15.20
CA PRO A 71 15.47 0.88 -15.96
C PRO A 71 15.36 0.69 -17.48
N GLU A 72 15.68 -0.49 -17.98
CA GLU A 72 15.62 -0.82 -19.42
C GLU A 72 14.18 -0.88 -19.92
N ALA A 73 13.27 -1.44 -19.10
CA ALA A 73 11.84 -1.45 -19.41
C ALA A 73 11.25 -0.04 -19.40
N GLN A 74 11.69 0.80 -18.48
CA GLN A 74 11.31 2.22 -18.45
C GLN A 74 11.84 2.99 -19.68
N ALA A 75 13.06 2.72 -20.11
CA ALA A 75 13.62 3.32 -21.34
C ALA A 75 12.84 2.91 -22.59
N PHE A 76 12.36 1.65 -22.64
CA PHE A 76 11.46 1.20 -23.70
C PHE A 76 10.10 1.90 -23.61
N LEU A 77 9.50 1.96 -22.41
CA LEU A 77 8.20 2.63 -22.19
C LEU A 77 8.24 4.10 -22.63
N ARG A 78 9.33 4.81 -22.34
CA ARG A 78 9.53 6.19 -22.80
C ARG A 78 9.30 6.32 -24.30
N ARG A 79 9.90 5.44 -25.12
CA ARG A 79 9.75 5.47 -26.59
C ARG A 79 8.29 5.24 -27.01
N ILE A 80 7.60 4.35 -26.33
CA ILE A 80 6.18 4.08 -26.60
C ILE A 80 5.34 5.31 -26.30
N LEU A 81 5.59 5.99 -25.18
CA LEU A 81 4.87 7.21 -24.80
C LEU A 81 5.09 8.37 -25.79
N GLU A 82 6.23 8.40 -26.48
CA GLU A 82 6.54 9.40 -27.50
C GLU A 82 5.84 9.12 -28.85
N THR A 83 5.50 7.87 -29.13
CA THR A 83 5.04 7.41 -30.46
C THR A 83 3.65 6.78 -30.46
N HIS A 84 2.89 6.89 -29.37
CA HIS A 84 1.56 6.29 -29.28
C HIS A 84 0.52 7.04 -30.15
N ALA A 85 -0.52 6.33 -30.52
CA ALA A 85 -1.62 6.92 -31.29
C ALA A 85 -2.42 7.92 -30.44
N GLN A 86 -2.90 8.99 -31.06
CA GLN A 86 -3.63 10.09 -30.39
C GLN A 86 -4.89 9.64 -29.63
N ASP A 87 -5.50 8.53 -30.04
CA ASP A 87 -6.69 8.00 -29.38
C ASP A 87 -6.45 7.05 -28.22
N VAL A 88 -5.18 6.72 -27.95
CA VAL A 88 -4.77 5.83 -26.87
C VAL A 88 -4.34 6.65 -25.65
N LEU A 89 -4.99 6.44 -24.50
CA LEU A 89 -4.62 7.05 -23.23
C LEU A 89 -3.79 6.07 -22.40
N PHE A 90 -2.57 6.45 -22.03
CA PHE A 90 -1.76 5.71 -21.09
C PHE A 90 -2.07 6.12 -19.65
N ILE A 91 -2.26 5.12 -18.77
CA ILE A 91 -2.37 5.32 -17.33
C ILE A 91 -1.32 4.44 -16.63
N LEU A 92 -0.32 5.07 -16.04
CA LEU A 92 0.74 4.42 -15.27
C LEU A 92 0.32 4.43 -13.79
N GLU A 93 -0.10 3.27 -13.28
CA GLU A 93 -0.39 3.12 -11.86
C GLU A 93 0.89 2.82 -11.11
N CYS A 94 1.18 3.58 -10.04
CA CYS A 94 2.34 3.37 -9.19
C CYS A 94 2.02 3.67 -7.71
N ARG A 95 2.85 3.19 -6.81
CA ARG A 95 2.83 3.57 -5.39
C ARG A 95 3.60 4.86 -5.19
N ASP A 96 4.75 4.94 -5.85
CA ASP A 96 5.65 6.08 -5.80
C ASP A 96 6.10 6.51 -7.20
N ALA A 97 5.69 7.71 -7.61
CA ALA A 97 6.08 8.29 -8.89
C ALA A 97 7.59 8.62 -8.95
N GLY A 98 8.26 8.77 -7.80
CA GLY A 98 9.71 9.02 -7.73
C GLY A 98 10.56 7.88 -8.28
N ARG A 99 10.03 6.65 -8.29
CA ARG A 99 10.70 5.46 -8.86
C ARG A 99 10.65 5.40 -10.39
N LEU A 100 9.80 6.20 -11.01
CA LEU A 100 9.79 6.36 -12.46
C LEU A 100 10.87 7.37 -12.88
N GLN A 101 11.58 7.05 -13.96
CA GLN A 101 12.62 7.91 -14.50
C GLN A 101 12.03 9.28 -14.93
N GLU A 102 12.82 10.32 -14.76
CA GLU A 102 12.42 11.70 -15.07
C GLU A 102 11.87 11.86 -16.51
N PRO A 103 12.46 11.26 -17.56
CA PRO A 103 11.93 11.35 -18.92
C PRO A 103 10.50 10.79 -19.10
N ILE A 104 10.04 9.88 -18.24
CA ILE A 104 8.65 9.42 -18.23
C ILE A 104 7.78 10.46 -17.50
N ARG A 105 8.23 10.92 -16.33
CA ARG A 105 7.47 11.86 -15.50
C ARG A 105 7.20 13.18 -16.21
N SER A 106 8.18 13.70 -16.94
CA SER A 106 8.06 14.96 -17.69
C SER A 106 7.03 14.92 -18.84
N ARG A 107 6.66 13.70 -19.30
CA ARG A 107 5.67 13.48 -20.37
C ARG A 107 4.26 13.16 -19.87
N CYS A 108 4.09 13.06 -18.55
CA CYS A 108 2.85 12.62 -17.94
C CYS A 108 2.28 13.67 -17.00
N ILE A 109 0.97 13.70 -16.89
CA ILE A 109 0.29 14.42 -15.81
C ILE A 109 0.31 13.52 -14.56
N ILE A 110 0.84 14.04 -13.44
CA ILE A 110 0.86 13.29 -12.19
C ILE A 110 -0.41 13.59 -11.39
N LYS A 111 -1.25 12.57 -11.22
CA LYS A 111 -2.44 12.61 -10.36
C LYS A 111 -2.17 11.84 -9.09
N LYS A 112 -2.17 12.53 -7.94
CA LYS A 112 -2.01 11.91 -6.63
C LYS A 112 -3.35 11.48 -6.06
N MET A 113 -3.42 10.25 -5.57
CA MET A 113 -4.51 9.74 -4.75
C MET A 113 -4.03 9.60 -3.31
N TYR A 114 -4.86 10.05 -2.39
CA TYR A 114 -4.53 10.03 -0.96
C TYR A 114 -5.20 8.85 -0.26
N GLN A 115 -4.74 8.58 0.93
CA GLN A 115 -5.38 7.64 1.83
C GLN A 115 -6.80 8.13 2.14
N PRO A 116 -7.83 7.26 2.05
CA PRO A 116 -9.21 7.66 2.34
C PRO A 116 -9.35 8.08 3.80
N LYS A 117 -10.23 9.04 4.05
CA LYS A 117 -10.67 9.39 5.41
C LYS A 117 -11.70 8.37 5.88
N TRP A 118 -11.91 8.31 7.22
CA TRP A 118 -12.90 7.38 7.76
C TRP A 118 -14.30 7.60 7.17
N ILE A 119 -14.72 8.82 7.00
CA ILE A 119 -16.05 9.15 6.44
C ILE A 119 -16.28 8.55 5.04
N GLU A 120 -15.22 8.48 4.22
CA GLU A 120 -15.27 7.88 2.88
C GLU A 120 -15.32 6.36 2.95
N LEU A 121 -14.64 5.76 3.93
CA LEU A 121 -14.68 4.32 4.18
C LEU A 121 -16.03 3.89 4.75
N ASP A 122 -16.59 4.65 5.67
CA ASP A 122 -17.90 4.40 6.27
C ASP A 122 -19.01 4.43 5.21
N ASP A 123 -19.02 5.46 4.36
CA ASP A 123 -19.95 5.55 3.23
C ASP A 123 -19.79 4.37 2.24
N TYR A 124 -18.55 3.99 1.96
CA TYR A 124 -18.27 2.82 1.12
C TYR A 124 -18.76 1.51 1.76
N LEU A 125 -18.48 1.30 3.05
CA LEU A 125 -18.87 0.10 3.78
C LEU A 125 -20.39 -0.02 3.84
N THR A 126 -21.09 1.05 4.21
CA THR A 126 -22.56 1.10 4.30
C THR A 126 -23.23 0.83 2.96
N LYS A 127 -22.69 1.33 1.87
CA LYS A 127 -23.24 1.11 0.51
C LYS A 127 -22.94 -0.28 -0.05
N THR A 128 -21.86 -0.92 0.41
CA THR A 128 -21.36 -2.16 -0.20
C THR A 128 -21.74 -3.40 0.58
N PHE A 129 -21.86 -3.29 1.89
CA PHE A 129 -22.07 -4.43 2.79
C PHE A 129 -23.28 -4.18 3.71
N ASN A 130 -24.08 -5.24 3.91
CA ASN A 130 -25.18 -5.24 4.85
C ASN A 130 -24.81 -6.05 6.10
N GLY A 131 -25.25 -5.63 7.27
CA GLY A 131 -25.10 -6.38 8.51
C GLY A 131 -23.70 -6.33 9.14
N ILE A 132 -22.91 -5.31 8.82
CA ILE A 132 -21.60 -5.07 9.44
C ILE A 132 -21.67 -4.01 10.53
N ASN A 133 -20.75 -4.08 11.48
CA ASN A 133 -20.54 -3.05 12.48
C ASN A 133 -19.38 -2.13 12.11
N ASN A 134 -19.70 -0.98 11.52
CA ASN A 134 -18.70 -0.01 11.06
C ASN A 134 -17.84 0.56 12.20
N GLU A 135 -18.41 0.75 13.40
CA GLU A 135 -17.68 1.26 14.57
C GLU A 135 -16.62 0.27 15.06
N GLU A 136 -16.91 -1.03 15.04
CA GLU A 136 -15.87 -2.03 15.34
C GLU A 136 -14.72 -1.99 14.33
N ILE A 137 -15.04 -1.87 13.03
CA ILE A 137 -14.01 -1.74 11.98
C ILE A 137 -13.18 -0.48 12.19
N LYS A 138 -13.83 0.64 12.56
CA LYS A 138 -13.15 1.90 12.84
C LYS A 138 -12.18 1.80 14.02
N ASN A 139 -12.63 1.14 15.09
CA ASN A 139 -11.82 0.94 16.28
C ASN A 139 -10.65 -0.02 16.04
N TYR A 140 -10.88 -1.04 15.23
CA TYR A 140 -9.85 -1.99 14.82
C TYR A 140 -8.79 -1.35 13.90
N LEU A 141 -9.19 -0.53 12.91
CA LEU A 141 -8.28 0.13 11.98
C LEU A 141 -7.71 1.41 12.61
N LYS A 142 -6.38 1.52 12.69
CA LYS A 142 -5.73 2.77 13.05
C LYS A 142 -5.78 3.77 11.88
N LYS A 143 -5.71 5.06 12.16
CA LYS A 143 -5.82 6.13 11.17
C LYS A 143 -4.82 6.00 10.00
N ASN A 144 -3.61 5.51 10.27
CA ASN A 144 -2.58 5.24 9.26
C ASN A 144 -2.84 3.98 8.41
N GLU A 145 -3.81 3.15 8.80
CA GLU A 145 -4.17 1.91 8.10
C GLU A 145 -5.42 2.03 7.24
N TYR A 146 -6.06 3.20 7.23
CA TYR A 146 -7.27 3.42 6.45
C TYR A 146 -7.03 3.17 4.97
N SER A 147 -7.71 2.16 4.44
CA SER A 147 -7.72 1.86 3.01
C SER A 147 -8.96 1.05 2.66
N TYR A 148 -9.49 1.25 1.47
CA TYR A 148 -10.64 0.47 0.97
C TYR A 148 -10.38 -1.04 1.00
N ARG A 149 -9.14 -1.46 0.74
CA ARG A 149 -8.75 -2.88 0.79
C ARG A 149 -8.87 -3.45 2.19
N ARG A 150 -8.33 -2.76 3.21
CA ARG A 150 -8.43 -3.22 4.61
C ARG A 150 -9.85 -3.17 5.12
N ALA A 151 -10.56 -2.08 4.89
CA ALA A 151 -11.97 -1.95 5.27
C ALA A 151 -12.82 -3.08 4.68
N LYS A 152 -12.63 -3.40 3.39
CA LYS A 152 -13.28 -4.54 2.74
C LYS A 152 -12.93 -5.89 3.39
N GLN A 153 -11.67 -6.11 3.74
CA GLN A 153 -11.22 -7.33 4.41
C GLN A 153 -11.88 -7.48 5.79
N CYS A 154 -11.95 -6.41 6.58
CA CYS A 154 -12.63 -6.41 7.88
C CYS A 154 -14.12 -6.73 7.74
N ALA A 155 -14.82 -6.06 6.81
CA ALA A 155 -16.23 -6.33 6.54
C ALA A 155 -16.48 -7.79 6.11
N PHE A 156 -15.61 -8.32 5.27
CA PHE A 156 -15.68 -9.72 4.83
C PHE A 156 -15.47 -10.69 6.01
N LEU A 157 -14.50 -10.41 6.90
CA LEU A 157 -14.28 -11.21 8.10
C LEU A 157 -15.49 -11.19 9.03
N GLN A 158 -16.10 -10.02 9.26
CA GLN A 158 -17.31 -9.92 10.10
C GLN A 158 -18.46 -10.76 9.57
N ILE A 159 -18.67 -10.79 8.25
CA ILE A 159 -19.80 -11.48 7.63
C ILE A 159 -19.55 -12.99 7.55
N GLN A 160 -18.39 -13.39 7.06
CA GLN A 160 -18.11 -14.79 6.71
C GLN A 160 -17.48 -15.59 7.84
N TYR A 161 -16.72 -14.91 8.71
CA TYR A 161 -15.94 -15.56 9.77
C TYR A 161 -16.04 -14.77 11.08
N PRO A 162 -17.25 -14.65 11.70
CA PRO A 162 -17.46 -13.81 12.88
C PRO A 162 -16.62 -14.21 14.08
N GLU A 163 -16.38 -15.51 14.29
CA GLU A 163 -15.52 -15.97 15.38
C GLU A 163 -14.03 -15.59 15.16
N LEU A 164 -13.56 -15.70 13.93
CA LEU A 164 -12.20 -15.23 13.56
C LEU A 164 -12.08 -13.71 13.70
N TRP A 165 -13.14 -12.97 13.39
CA TRP A 165 -13.18 -11.53 13.58
C TRP A 165 -13.05 -11.15 15.06
N LYS A 166 -13.77 -11.81 15.95
CA LYS A 166 -13.65 -11.60 17.41
C LYS A 166 -12.22 -11.85 17.90
N GLN A 167 -11.66 -13.00 17.55
CA GLN A 167 -10.25 -13.31 17.87
C GLN A 167 -9.29 -12.24 17.35
N THR A 168 -9.53 -11.71 16.13
CA THR A 168 -8.71 -10.66 15.55
C THR A 168 -8.78 -9.35 16.33
N ILE A 169 -9.95 -8.98 16.85
CA ILE A 169 -10.12 -7.81 17.73
C ILE A 169 -9.40 -8.02 19.07
N GLU A 170 -9.64 -9.15 19.73
CA GLU A 170 -8.99 -9.50 20.99
C GLU A 170 -7.47 -9.46 20.90
N HIS A 171 -6.92 -10.02 19.83
CA HIS A 171 -5.47 -9.95 19.54
C HIS A 171 -4.98 -8.50 19.37
N ARG A 172 -5.77 -7.64 18.72
CA ARG A 172 -5.42 -6.23 18.52
C ARG A 172 -5.47 -5.42 19.81
N GLU A 173 -6.40 -5.74 20.68
CA GLU A 173 -6.51 -5.14 22.02
C GLU A 173 -5.32 -5.53 22.90
N LEU A 174 -4.98 -6.80 22.93
CA LEU A 174 -3.78 -7.31 23.63
C LEU A 174 -2.49 -6.67 23.10
N GLU A 175 -2.38 -6.51 21.75
CA GLU A 175 -1.29 -5.77 21.12
C GLU A 175 -1.17 -4.34 21.62
N THR A 176 -2.32 -3.65 21.71
CA THR A 176 -2.38 -2.25 22.11
C THR A 176 -2.06 -2.09 23.60
N GLU A 177 -2.48 -3.04 24.41
CA GLU A 177 -2.24 -3.06 25.84
C GLU A 177 -0.79 -3.40 26.18
N ALA A 178 -0.21 -4.40 25.51
CA ALA A 178 1.21 -4.75 25.63
C ALA A 178 2.13 -3.56 25.31
N LEU A 179 1.73 -2.74 24.30
CA LEU A 179 2.48 -1.55 23.90
C LEU A 179 2.34 -0.37 24.87
N LYS A 180 1.20 -0.26 25.56
CA LYS A 180 0.97 0.82 26.54
C LYS A 180 1.70 0.59 27.85
N ASN A 181 1.77 -0.66 28.30
CA ASN A 181 2.24 -0.99 29.65
C ASN A 181 3.74 -1.25 29.74
N GLN A 182 4.50 -1.21 28.65
CA GLN A 182 5.98 -1.34 28.55
C GLN A 182 6.62 -2.39 29.49
N SER A 183 5.82 -3.37 29.99
CA SER A 183 6.33 -4.38 30.89
C SER A 183 7.04 -5.49 30.11
N ALA A 184 8.13 -6.00 30.65
CA ALA A 184 8.92 -7.09 30.06
C ALA A 184 8.06 -8.34 29.78
N ASP A 185 7.10 -8.65 30.67
CA ASP A 185 6.23 -9.82 30.55
C ASP A 185 5.24 -9.68 29.37
N ASN A 186 4.67 -8.50 29.17
CA ASN A 186 3.78 -8.22 28.05
C ASN A 186 4.52 -8.30 26.73
N LEU A 187 5.78 -7.85 26.72
CA LEU A 187 6.65 -7.93 25.56
C LEU A 187 7.03 -9.37 25.20
N ILE A 188 7.34 -10.18 26.20
CA ILE A 188 7.63 -11.62 26.02
C ILE A 188 6.41 -12.34 25.48
N ASN A 189 5.22 -12.04 25.99
CA ASN A 189 3.97 -12.60 25.47
C ASN A 189 3.69 -12.15 24.04
N TYR A 190 3.98 -10.89 23.71
CA TYR A 190 3.87 -10.37 22.34
C TYR A 190 4.80 -11.11 21.38
N ILE A 191 6.06 -11.32 21.76
CA ILE A 191 7.06 -12.07 20.97
C ILE A 191 6.65 -13.52 20.80
N LYS A 192 6.15 -14.18 21.87
CA LYS A 192 5.70 -15.58 21.82
C LYS A 192 4.51 -15.80 20.87
N ASN A 193 3.65 -14.81 20.71
CA ASN A 193 2.51 -14.89 19.81
C ASN A 193 2.83 -14.53 18.34
N ALA A 194 4.12 -14.34 18.02
CA ALA A 194 4.64 -14.11 16.67
C ALA A 194 3.98 -12.94 15.90
N TYR A 195 3.68 -11.83 16.57
CA TYR A 195 3.18 -10.62 15.94
C TYR A 195 4.22 -9.98 15.01
N ASN A 196 3.76 -9.22 14.01
CA ASN A 196 4.67 -8.60 13.06
C ASN A 196 5.51 -7.48 13.72
N PRO A 197 6.85 -7.61 13.78
CA PRO A 197 7.72 -6.63 14.41
C PRO A 197 7.69 -5.23 13.77
N GLU A 198 7.37 -5.15 12.47
CA GLU A 198 7.25 -3.86 11.77
C GLU A 198 6.13 -2.97 12.33
N ILE A 199 5.09 -3.58 12.89
CA ILE A 199 3.98 -2.83 13.51
C ILE A 199 4.46 -2.11 14.76
N LEU A 200 5.28 -2.78 15.57
CA LEU A 200 5.89 -2.19 16.77
C LEU A 200 6.80 -1.01 16.43
N ILE A 201 7.66 -1.18 15.43
CA ILE A 201 8.59 -0.13 15.00
C ILE A 201 7.83 1.11 14.51
N ASN A 202 6.78 0.91 13.70
CA ASN A 202 5.96 2.00 13.18
C ASN A 202 5.19 2.77 14.28
N GLN A 203 4.96 2.17 15.44
CA GLN A 203 4.30 2.83 16.57
C GLN A 203 5.27 3.67 17.41
N HIS A 204 6.55 3.34 17.38
CA HIS A 204 7.61 4.03 18.12
C HIS A 204 8.51 4.91 17.24
N LEU A 205 8.02 5.32 16.06
CA LEU A 205 8.75 6.19 15.12
C LEU A 205 9.20 7.55 15.70
N SER A 206 8.65 7.98 16.83
CA SER A 206 9.09 9.17 17.56
C SER A 206 10.35 8.96 18.42
N ASN A 207 10.79 7.73 18.61
CA ASN A 207 11.98 7.43 19.38
C ASN A 207 13.22 7.34 18.46
N GLU A 208 14.00 8.44 18.41
CA GLU A 208 15.20 8.54 17.56
C GLU A 208 16.26 7.47 17.86
N LYS A 209 16.40 7.03 19.13
CA LYS A 209 17.34 5.98 19.51
C LYS A 209 16.92 4.65 18.89
N LEU A 210 15.64 4.30 19.00
CA LEU A 210 15.08 3.08 18.42
C LEU A 210 15.25 3.04 16.89
N LEU A 211 15.08 4.18 16.21
CA LEU A 211 15.26 4.27 14.75
C LEU A 211 16.71 4.11 14.31
N LYS A 212 17.67 4.70 15.06
CA LYS A 212 19.10 4.53 14.78
C LYS A 212 19.55 3.08 14.95
N ASP A 213 19.06 2.41 15.98
CA ASP A 213 19.42 1.04 16.25
C ASP A 213 18.71 0.06 15.31
N TYR A 214 17.50 0.38 14.84
CA TYR A 214 16.83 -0.34 13.75
C TYR A 214 17.61 -0.29 12.44
N GLY A 215 18.13 0.89 12.07
CA GLY A 215 18.99 1.05 10.91
C GLY A 215 20.21 0.14 10.96
N LYS A 216 20.91 0.09 12.12
CA LYS A 216 22.05 -0.80 12.32
C LYS A 216 21.68 -2.29 12.24
N CYS A 217 20.52 -2.68 12.78
CA CYS A 217 20.07 -4.07 12.76
C CYS A 217 19.75 -4.58 11.35
N THR A 218 19.19 -3.74 10.50
CA THR A 218 18.91 -4.08 9.09
C THR A 218 20.19 -4.24 8.26
N GLU A 219 21.28 -3.56 8.62
CA GLU A 219 22.60 -3.71 7.99
C GLU A 219 23.32 -5.01 8.39
N ILE A 220 23.09 -5.52 9.60
CA ILE A 220 23.81 -6.67 10.18
C ILE A 220 23.07 -8.00 9.95
N SER A 221 21.94 -8.03 9.22
CA SER A 221 21.13 -9.25 9.00
C SER A 221 20.72 -10.02 10.28
N GLY A 222 20.59 -9.32 11.40
CA GLY A 222 20.14 -9.88 12.66
C GLY A 222 18.65 -10.17 12.72
N SER A 223 18.23 -11.01 13.66
CA SER A 223 16.81 -11.23 13.92
C SER A 223 16.15 -9.95 14.42
N LEU A 224 15.19 -9.44 13.68
CA LEU A 224 14.40 -8.25 14.05
C LEU A 224 13.72 -8.40 15.41
N TRP A 225 13.35 -9.62 15.79
CA TRP A 225 12.77 -9.96 17.09
C TRP A 225 13.78 -9.86 18.24
N ALA A 226 15.02 -10.30 18.03
CA ALA A 226 16.06 -10.19 19.06
C ALA A 226 16.41 -8.72 19.31
N PHE A 227 16.47 -7.91 18.25
CA PHE A 227 16.69 -6.47 18.35
C PHE A 227 15.56 -5.77 19.13
N LEU A 228 14.29 -6.03 18.76
CA LEU A 228 13.15 -5.43 19.45
C LEU A 228 13.08 -5.84 20.92
N GLY A 229 13.37 -7.10 21.23
CA GLY A 229 13.45 -7.58 22.62
C GLY A 229 14.49 -6.83 23.44
N SER A 230 15.69 -6.61 22.89
CA SER A 230 16.76 -5.87 23.53
C SER A 230 16.42 -4.37 23.71
N ALA A 231 15.97 -3.71 22.63
CA ALA A 231 15.69 -2.28 22.67
C ALA A 231 14.53 -1.90 23.60
N LEU A 232 13.52 -2.76 23.69
CA LEU A 232 12.39 -2.53 24.58
C LEU A 232 12.71 -2.90 26.04
N TYR A 233 13.58 -3.90 26.26
CA TYR A 233 14.10 -4.21 27.59
C TYR A 233 14.94 -3.05 28.16
N GLU A 234 15.83 -2.47 27.34
CA GLU A 234 16.61 -1.29 27.72
C GLU A 234 15.72 -0.07 28.04
N ALA A 235 14.65 0.15 27.27
CA ALA A 235 13.70 1.23 27.52
C ALA A 235 12.93 1.04 28.82
N SER A 236 12.57 -0.21 29.20
CA SER A 236 11.88 -0.50 30.46
C SER A 236 12.77 -0.33 31.69
N THR A 237 14.06 -0.64 31.57
CA THR A 237 15.02 -0.48 32.69
C THR A 237 15.43 0.97 32.91
N THR A 238 15.43 1.80 31.89
CA THR A 238 15.77 3.23 32.01
C THR A 238 14.65 4.02 32.71
N SER A 239 13.38 3.65 32.46
CA SER A 239 12.23 4.29 33.12
C SER A 239 12.11 3.97 34.61
N GLN A 240 12.63 2.84 35.08
CA GLN A 240 12.65 2.48 36.50
C GLN A 240 13.76 3.19 37.30
N ASN A 241 14.84 3.61 36.63
CA ASN A 241 15.95 4.33 37.27
C ASN A 241 15.74 5.86 37.31
N GLU A 242 14.70 6.40 36.67
CA GLU A 242 14.32 7.82 36.75
C GLU A 242 13.26 8.10 37.83
N GLU A 243 12.67 7.05 38.43
CA GLU A 243 11.69 7.15 39.52
C GLU A 243 12.30 6.85 40.93
N GLU A 244 13.58 6.52 41.04
CA GLU A 244 14.35 6.47 42.30
C GLU A 244 15.23 7.73 42.45
#